data_84ed57ef29dc95f92e71ee5f7b97c8aa
#
_entry.id   84ed57ef29dc95f92e71ee5f7b97c8aa
#
_cell.length_a   1.000
_cell.length_b   1.000
_cell.length_c   1.000
_cell.angle_alpha   90.00
_cell.angle_beta   90.00
_cell.angle_gamma   90.00
#
_symmetry.space_group_name_H-M   'P 1'
#
loop_
_entity.id
_entity.type
_entity.pdbx_description
1 polymer ?
#
loop_
_entity_poly.entity_id
_entity_poly.type
_entity_poly.pdbx_seq_one_letter_code
_entity_poly.pdbx_strand_id
1 'polypeptide(L)'
;VEQEVTQIKDLRLGISNFDTINPLLSNNKEVLNIDKLIFEPLITIDENYKTQLCLAKECSKTSNTSYIIKIDNNRKWKDGTPLIAKDIQFTIDRLKEGKSIYSYNVEKVIGVEILDSSTVKINLSEEVPFFEYNLTFPIMPNNYYLGEDFNTSTKIPMGTGMFKIKEINGANITLEKNEKWWNKKEKDSKIDTIYIKLYSEIGELYNSFKLGNIDIFTTENTNLEQYIGTIGYSKIEIKGRQFDYLAFNCEDDILSKKEIRKAISYAIDKTNIVSSIYNNQYYTSDFPLDYGNYLYNKENVSSGYNQEQSKSTLVANGWEY
;
A
#
# COMPACT_ATOMS: atom_id res chain seq x y z
N VAL A 1 -3.17 30.70 34.01
CA VAL A 1 -3.36 31.10 32.61
C VAL A 1 -3.28 29.84 31.79
N GLU A 2 -4.42 29.24 31.44
CA GLU A 2 -4.49 28.14 30.46
C GLU A 2 -4.01 28.69 29.13
N GLN A 3 -2.90 28.19 28.63
CA GLN A 3 -2.49 28.45 27.27
C GLN A 3 -3.53 27.76 26.36
N GLU A 4 -4.32 28.52 25.63
CA GLU A 4 -5.09 28.02 24.52
C GLU A 4 -4.12 27.30 23.57
N VAL A 5 -4.19 26.01 23.55
CA VAL A 5 -3.46 25.18 22.56
C VAL A 5 -4.09 25.50 21.22
N THR A 6 -3.46 26.33 20.43
CA THR A 6 -3.89 26.66 19.07
C THR A 6 -3.95 25.35 18.29
N GLN A 7 -5.15 24.90 17.95
CA GLN A 7 -5.34 23.66 17.23
C GLN A 7 -4.81 23.83 15.81
N ILE A 8 -3.78 23.07 15.46
CA ILE A 8 -3.25 23.04 14.09
C ILE A 8 -4.32 22.42 13.19
N LYS A 9 -4.74 23.18 12.18
CA LYS A 9 -5.77 22.75 11.21
C LYS A 9 -5.19 22.44 9.84
N ASP A 10 -4.00 22.91 9.56
CA ASP A 10 -3.31 22.75 8.30
C ASP A 10 -2.07 21.87 8.49
N LEU A 11 -1.79 21.01 7.51
CA LEU A 11 -0.64 20.12 7.51
C LEU A 11 0.11 20.27 6.19
N ARG A 12 1.44 20.42 6.26
CA ARG A 12 2.32 20.53 5.09
C ARG A 12 3.14 19.26 4.95
N LEU A 13 2.96 18.58 3.82
CA LEU A 13 3.67 17.33 3.48
C LEU A 13 4.61 17.56 2.30
N GLY A 14 5.71 16.82 2.28
CA GLY A 14 6.60 16.74 1.13
C GLY A 14 6.59 15.31 0.57
N ILE A 15 6.58 15.19 -0.75
CA ILE A 15 6.82 13.93 -1.45
C ILE A 15 7.86 14.12 -2.54
N SER A 16 8.68 13.10 -2.76
CA SER A 16 9.69 13.06 -3.82
C SER A 16 9.29 12.05 -4.91
N ASN A 17 9.89 12.22 -6.10
CA ASN A 17 9.70 11.29 -7.24
C ASN A 17 8.22 11.08 -7.62
N PHE A 18 7.42 12.14 -7.56
CA PHE A 18 6.01 12.09 -7.94
C PHE A 18 5.84 11.63 -9.39
N ASP A 19 4.94 10.68 -9.59
CA ASP A 19 4.57 10.16 -10.91
C ASP A 19 3.17 10.68 -11.35
N THR A 20 2.13 10.30 -10.64
CA THR A 20 0.75 10.74 -10.92
C THR A 20 -0.10 10.63 -9.66
N ILE A 21 -1.13 11.47 -9.55
CA ILE A 21 -2.13 11.37 -8.48
C ILE A 21 -3.27 10.40 -8.82
N ASN A 22 -3.22 9.75 -9.99
CA ASN A 22 -4.20 8.73 -10.33
C ASN A 22 -3.88 7.44 -9.57
N PRO A 23 -4.72 6.99 -8.62
CA PRO A 23 -4.40 5.89 -7.69
C PRO A 23 -4.25 4.54 -8.39
N LEU A 24 -4.80 4.37 -9.60
CA LEU A 24 -4.64 3.12 -10.37
C LEU A 24 -3.37 3.11 -11.23
N LEU A 25 -2.76 4.27 -11.48
CA LEU A 25 -1.60 4.41 -12.37
C LEU A 25 -0.30 4.73 -11.63
N SER A 26 -0.38 5.24 -10.39
CA SER A 26 0.81 5.52 -9.58
C SER A 26 1.53 4.24 -9.17
N ASN A 27 2.87 4.28 -9.26
CA ASN A 27 3.77 3.28 -8.69
C ASN A 27 4.59 3.85 -7.52
N ASN A 28 4.36 5.11 -7.16
CA ASN A 28 5.07 5.78 -6.08
C ASN A 28 4.42 5.46 -4.72
N LYS A 29 5.19 4.87 -3.81
CA LYS A 29 4.72 4.46 -2.47
C LYS A 29 4.18 5.64 -1.64
N GLU A 30 4.81 6.82 -1.73
CA GLU A 30 4.38 8.01 -0.99
C GLU A 30 3.04 8.53 -1.53
N VAL A 31 2.89 8.57 -2.85
CA VAL A 31 1.62 8.92 -3.52
C VAL A 31 0.52 7.95 -3.12
N LEU A 32 0.77 6.64 -3.20
CA LEU A 32 -0.20 5.61 -2.82
C LEU A 32 -0.62 5.69 -1.35
N ASN A 33 0.25 6.18 -0.45
CA ASN A 33 -0.13 6.42 0.94
C ASN A 33 -1.03 7.66 1.08
N ILE A 34 -0.78 8.72 0.32
CA ILE A 34 -1.63 9.91 0.29
C ILE A 34 -2.98 9.59 -0.35
N ASP A 35 -2.98 8.78 -1.39
CA ASP A 35 -4.19 8.34 -2.09
C ASP A 35 -5.20 7.66 -1.17
N LYS A 36 -4.75 7.00 -0.10
CA LYS A 36 -5.64 6.41 0.92
C LYS A 36 -6.47 7.44 1.69
N LEU A 37 -6.10 8.71 1.66
CA LEU A 37 -6.89 9.80 2.23
C LEU A 37 -8.02 10.23 1.31
N ILE A 38 -7.86 9.99 -0.01
CA ILE A 38 -8.71 10.50 -1.07
C ILE A 38 -9.61 9.41 -1.66
N PHE A 39 -9.06 8.22 -1.80
CA PHE A 39 -9.71 7.10 -2.49
C PHE A 39 -9.90 5.92 -1.54
N GLU A 40 -11.01 5.25 -1.67
CA GLU A 40 -11.36 4.12 -0.83
C GLU A 40 -11.59 2.86 -1.68
N PRO A 41 -11.23 1.67 -1.15
CA PRO A 41 -11.50 0.38 -1.76
C PRO A 41 -12.87 -0.17 -1.32
N LEU A 42 -13.26 -1.28 -1.92
CA LEU A 42 -14.42 -2.06 -1.43
C LEU A 42 -14.16 -2.64 -0.04
N ILE A 43 -12.95 -3.15 0.16
CA ILE A 43 -12.49 -3.82 1.38
C ILE A 43 -11.13 -3.23 1.78
N THR A 44 -10.95 -2.99 3.08
CA THR A 44 -9.65 -2.64 3.69
C THR A 44 -9.11 -3.82 4.48
N ILE A 45 -7.85 -3.74 4.87
CA ILE A 45 -7.19 -4.70 5.76
C ILE A 45 -6.79 -3.96 7.03
N ASP A 46 -7.18 -4.49 8.19
CA ASP A 46 -6.83 -3.92 9.48
C ASP A 46 -5.39 -4.26 9.91
N GLU A 47 -5.00 -3.80 11.09
CA GLU A 47 -3.67 -4.04 11.66
C GLU A 47 -3.38 -5.52 11.98
N ASN A 48 -4.43 -6.33 12.12
CA ASN A 48 -4.37 -7.77 12.36
C ASN A 48 -4.48 -8.60 11.08
N TYR A 49 -4.36 -7.95 9.91
CA TYR A 49 -4.48 -8.56 8.58
C TYR A 49 -5.86 -9.15 8.25
N LYS A 50 -6.91 -8.69 8.95
CA LYS A 50 -8.28 -9.10 8.66
C LYS A 50 -8.96 -8.13 7.73
N THR A 51 -9.80 -8.67 6.85
CA THR A 51 -10.59 -7.85 5.95
C THR A 51 -11.68 -7.09 6.69
N GLN A 52 -11.88 -5.82 6.32
CA GLN A 52 -12.91 -4.94 6.84
C GLN A 52 -13.68 -4.34 5.66
N LEU A 53 -15.01 -4.32 5.76
CA LEU A 53 -15.85 -3.67 4.76
C LEU A 53 -15.62 -2.16 4.78
N CYS A 54 -15.49 -1.54 3.59
CA CYS A 54 -15.29 -0.09 3.42
C CYS A 54 -16.40 0.51 2.54
N LEU A 55 -16.23 0.51 1.23
CA LEU A 55 -17.30 0.91 0.31
C LEU A 55 -18.36 -0.20 0.15
N ALA A 56 -17.95 -1.45 0.31
CA ALA A 56 -18.88 -2.56 0.33
C ALA A 56 -19.62 -2.62 1.67
N LYS A 57 -20.90 -2.97 1.61
CA LYS A 57 -21.75 -3.36 2.75
C LYS A 57 -21.72 -4.87 2.95
N GLU A 58 -21.50 -5.63 1.88
CA GLU A 58 -21.48 -7.07 1.88
C GLU A 58 -20.49 -7.58 0.82
N CYS A 59 -19.78 -8.65 1.18
CA CYS A 59 -18.93 -9.42 0.27
C CYS A 59 -19.16 -10.90 0.59
N SER A 60 -19.87 -11.61 -0.28
CA SER A 60 -20.30 -12.99 -0.04
C SER A 60 -19.84 -13.91 -1.15
N LYS A 61 -19.12 -14.99 -0.80
CA LYS A 61 -18.80 -16.07 -1.72
C LYS A 61 -20.04 -16.88 -2.02
N THR A 62 -20.49 -16.95 -3.28
CA THR A 62 -21.68 -17.68 -3.70
C THR A 62 -21.35 -19.03 -4.35
N SER A 63 -20.14 -19.18 -4.88
CA SER A 63 -19.58 -20.44 -5.36
C SER A 63 -18.06 -20.38 -5.26
N ASN A 64 -17.36 -21.45 -5.64
CA ASN A 64 -15.89 -21.44 -5.66
C ASN A 64 -15.29 -20.38 -6.59
N THR A 65 -16.06 -19.94 -7.58
CA THR A 65 -15.62 -18.98 -8.60
C THR A 65 -16.52 -17.74 -8.70
N SER A 66 -17.37 -17.46 -7.71
CA SER A 66 -18.27 -16.30 -7.78
C SER A 66 -18.44 -15.63 -6.42
N TYR A 67 -18.43 -14.32 -6.45
CA TYR A 67 -18.64 -13.44 -5.29
C TYR A 67 -19.71 -12.40 -5.59
N ILE A 68 -20.59 -12.14 -4.64
CA ILE A 68 -21.55 -11.02 -4.68
C ILE A 68 -21.01 -9.92 -3.78
N ILE A 69 -20.89 -8.72 -4.35
CA ILE A 69 -20.48 -7.50 -3.64
C ILE A 69 -21.64 -6.53 -3.68
N LYS A 70 -22.06 -6.07 -2.52
CA LYS A 70 -23.11 -5.06 -2.39
C LYS A 70 -22.52 -3.78 -1.82
N ILE A 71 -22.74 -2.65 -2.50
CA ILE A 71 -22.31 -1.32 -2.07
C ILE A 71 -23.26 -0.82 -0.99
N ASP A 72 -22.75 -0.07 -0.03
CA ASP A 72 -23.58 0.69 0.89
C ASP A 72 -24.19 1.91 0.16
N ASN A 73 -25.50 2.02 0.15
CA ASN A 73 -26.23 3.09 -0.55
C ASN A 73 -25.90 4.51 -0.04
N ASN A 74 -25.25 4.64 1.11
CA ASN A 74 -24.79 5.92 1.66
C ASN A 74 -23.44 6.37 1.11
N ARG A 75 -22.77 5.55 0.29
CA ARG A 75 -21.47 5.91 -0.32
C ARG A 75 -21.67 6.86 -1.47
N LYS A 76 -20.94 7.97 -1.42
CA LYS A 76 -21.03 9.04 -2.42
C LYS A 76 -19.64 9.52 -2.83
N TRP A 77 -19.53 9.94 -4.05
CA TRP A 77 -18.38 10.67 -4.56
C TRP A 77 -18.31 12.06 -3.94
N LYS A 78 -17.15 12.74 -4.06
CA LYS A 78 -16.94 14.10 -3.51
C LYS A 78 -17.93 15.14 -4.00
N ASP A 79 -18.49 14.95 -5.19
CA ASP A 79 -19.52 15.84 -5.78
C ASP A 79 -20.95 15.56 -5.26
N GLY A 80 -21.12 14.49 -4.49
CA GLY A 80 -22.39 14.07 -3.91
C GLY A 80 -23.17 13.07 -4.74
N THR A 81 -22.70 12.70 -5.94
CA THR A 81 -23.31 11.63 -6.73
C THR A 81 -23.11 10.26 -6.04
N PRO A 82 -24.07 9.34 -6.16
CA PRO A 82 -23.96 8.02 -5.52
C PRO A 82 -22.89 7.18 -6.19
N LEU A 83 -22.18 6.38 -5.38
CA LEU A 83 -21.36 5.28 -5.86
C LEU A 83 -22.28 4.15 -6.30
N ILE A 84 -22.06 3.61 -7.50
CA ILE A 84 -22.94 2.60 -8.11
C ILE A 84 -22.15 1.36 -8.59
N ALA A 85 -22.86 0.27 -8.83
CA ALA A 85 -22.30 -1.00 -9.30
C ALA A 85 -21.44 -0.84 -10.58
N LYS A 86 -21.81 0.11 -11.46
CA LYS A 86 -21.06 0.42 -12.68
C LYS A 86 -19.66 0.94 -12.42
N ASP A 87 -19.43 1.62 -11.27
CA ASP A 87 -18.10 2.12 -10.90
C ASP A 87 -17.15 0.96 -10.57
N ILE A 88 -17.66 -0.10 -9.92
CA ILE A 88 -16.88 -1.32 -9.65
C ILE A 88 -16.49 -2.00 -10.96
N GLN A 89 -17.47 -2.22 -11.86
CA GLN A 89 -17.20 -2.83 -13.16
C GLN A 89 -16.18 -2.01 -13.95
N PHE A 90 -16.37 -0.70 -14.04
CA PHE A 90 -15.44 0.22 -14.71
C PHE A 90 -14.01 0.09 -14.16
N THR A 91 -13.87 0.10 -12.82
CA THR A 91 -12.56 0.01 -12.19
C THR A 91 -11.87 -1.31 -12.51
N ILE A 92 -12.58 -2.43 -12.39
CA ILE A 92 -12.03 -3.76 -12.72
C ILE A 92 -11.63 -3.84 -14.19
N ASP A 93 -12.43 -3.27 -15.11
CA ASP A 93 -12.10 -3.24 -16.54
C ASP A 93 -10.81 -2.44 -16.78
N ARG A 94 -10.60 -1.31 -16.09
CA ARG A 94 -9.32 -0.54 -16.17
C ARG A 94 -8.14 -1.34 -15.63
N LEU A 95 -8.29 -2.04 -14.52
CA LEU A 95 -7.23 -2.88 -13.96
C LEU A 95 -6.85 -4.04 -14.87
N LYS A 96 -7.79 -4.60 -15.62
CA LYS A 96 -7.55 -5.68 -16.60
C LYS A 96 -6.71 -5.23 -17.80
N GLU A 97 -6.54 -3.93 -18.03
CA GLU A 97 -5.62 -3.40 -19.05
C GLU A 97 -4.13 -3.62 -18.68
N GLY A 98 -3.83 -4.03 -17.45
CA GLY A 98 -2.48 -4.44 -17.03
C GLY A 98 -1.51 -3.30 -16.74
N LYS A 99 -1.98 -2.05 -16.65
CA LYS A 99 -1.14 -0.86 -16.44
C LYS A 99 -0.99 -0.44 -14.96
N SER A 100 -1.72 -1.10 -14.08
CA SER A 100 -1.77 -0.77 -12.64
C SER A 100 -1.00 -1.79 -11.81
N ILE A 101 -0.45 -1.33 -10.68
CA ILE A 101 0.08 -2.24 -9.64
C ILE A 101 -1.01 -3.20 -9.11
N TYR A 102 -2.28 -2.80 -9.21
CA TYR A 102 -3.44 -3.60 -8.78
C TYR A 102 -3.94 -4.56 -9.87
N SER A 103 -3.35 -4.60 -11.07
CA SER A 103 -3.80 -5.48 -12.16
C SER A 103 -3.78 -6.94 -11.77
N TYR A 104 -2.79 -7.34 -10.94
CA TYR A 104 -2.70 -8.69 -10.41
C TYR A 104 -3.90 -9.11 -9.55
N ASN A 105 -4.50 -8.15 -8.83
CA ASN A 105 -5.67 -8.40 -7.99
C ASN A 105 -6.89 -8.92 -8.78
N VAL A 106 -6.96 -8.57 -10.05
CA VAL A 106 -8.09 -8.93 -10.93
C VAL A 106 -7.72 -9.92 -12.04
N GLU A 107 -6.51 -10.47 -12.02
CA GLU A 107 -6.01 -11.40 -13.05
C GLU A 107 -6.96 -12.55 -13.31
N LYS A 108 -7.53 -13.13 -12.27
CA LYS A 108 -8.46 -14.27 -12.35
C LYS A 108 -9.93 -13.86 -12.55
N VAL A 109 -10.23 -12.54 -12.60
CA VAL A 109 -11.60 -12.06 -12.86
C VAL A 109 -11.91 -12.19 -14.35
N ILE A 110 -12.89 -13.03 -14.69
CA ILE A 110 -13.36 -13.21 -16.08
C ILE A 110 -14.51 -12.27 -16.43
N GLY A 111 -15.27 -11.79 -15.44
CA GLY A 111 -16.36 -10.86 -15.68
C GLY A 111 -16.96 -10.28 -14.41
N VAL A 112 -17.59 -9.11 -14.57
CA VAL A 112 -18.37 -8.43 -13.54
C VAL A 112 -19.77 -8.22 -14.10
N GLU A 113 -20.75 -8.87 -13.50
CA GLU A 113 -22.17 -8.77 -13.83
C GLU A 113 -22.85 -7.78 -12.90
N ILE A 114 -23.54 -6.80 -13.45
CA ILE A 114 -24.33 -5.83 -12.68
C ILE A 114 -25.69 -6.45 -12.42
N LEU A 115 -26.01 -6.75 -11.16
CA LEU A 115 -27.30 -7.31 -10.76
C LEU A 115 -28.36 -6.22 -10.52
N ASP A 116 -27.92 -5.11 -9.92
CA ASP A 116 -28.72 -3.90 -9.72
C ASP A 116 -27.80 -2.68 -9.57
N SER A 117 -28.33 -1.52 -9.24
CA SER A 117 -27.56 -0.28 -9.11
C SER A 117 -26.47 -0.31 -8.01
N SER A 118 -26.58 -1.22 -7.05
CA SER A 118 -25.69 -1.33 -5.89
C SER A 118 -25.01 -2.70 -5.75
N THR A 119 -25.32 -3.66 -6.63
CA THR A 119 -24.89 -5.05 -6.49
C THR A 119 -24.21 -5.55 -7.75
N VAL A 120 -23.01 -6.11 -7.59
CA VAL A 120 -22.29 -6.81 -8.66
C VAL A 120 -22.03 -8.25 -8.27
N LYS A 121 -21.97 -9.11 -9.29
CA LYS A 121 -21.43 -10.46 -9.18
C LYS A 121 -20.09 -10.50 -9.93
N ILE A 122 -19.03 -10.87 -9.22
CA ILE A 122 -17.71 -11.06 -9.79
C ILE A 122 -17.50 -12.54 -10.05
N ASN A 123 -17.16 -12.89 -11.29
CA ASN A 123 -16.91 -14.25 -11.72
C ASN A 123 -15.40 -14.46 -11.97
N LEU A 124 -14.85 -15.57 -11.46
CA LEU A 124 -13.46 -15.95 -11.54
C LEU A 124 -13.25 -17.13 -12.49
N SER A 125 -12.09 -17.20 -13.14
CA SER A 125 -11.71 -18.34 -14.00
C SER A 125 -11.44 -19.63 -13.22
N GLU A 126 -11.05 -19.49 -11.96
CA GLU A 126 -10.74 -20.59 -11.05
C GLU A 126 -10.97 -20.15 -9.61
N GLU A 127 -10.97 -21.10 -8.67
CA GLU A 127 -11.05 -20.76 -7.25
C GLU A 127 -9.80 -20.02 -6.80
N VAL A 128 -9.99 -18.83 -6.22
CA VAL A 128 -8.94 -18.02 -5.60
C VAL A 128 -9.20 -18.01 -4.10
N PRO A 129 -8.36 -18.67 -3.29
CA PRO A 129 -8.47 -18.60 -1.83
C PRO A 129 -8.39 -17.16 -1.35
N PHE A 130 -9.27 -16.77 -0.43
CA PHE A 130 -9.29 -15.43 0.17
C PHE A 130 -9.41 -14.29 -0.86
N PHE A 131 -10.22 -14.47 -1.90
CA PHE A 131 -10.37 -13.49 -2.97
C PHE A 131 -10.79 -12.09 -2.48
N GLU A 132 -11.48 -12.00 -1.35
CA GLU A 132 -11.84 -10.72 -0.74
C GLU A 132 -10.65 -9.81 -0.44
N TYR A 133 -9.45 -10.37 -0.19
CA TYR A 133 -8.21 -9.59 -0.02
C TYR A 133 -7.74 -8.91 -1.32
N ASN A 134 -8.21 -9.39 -2.47
CA ASN A 134 -7.90 -8.77 -3.75
C ASN A 134 -8.74 -7.50 -4.01
N LEU A 135 -9.82 -7.25 -3.23
CA LEU A 135 -10.73 -6.12 -3.41
C LEU A 135 -10.27 -4.85 -2.67
N THR A 136 -8.97 -4.70 -2.49
CA THR A 136 -8.31 -3.61 -1.74
C THR A 136 -7.82 -2.47 -2.63
N PHE A 137 -8.14 -2.47 -3.91
CA PHE A 137 -7.82 -1.38 -4.84
C PHE A 137 -8.86 -0.25 -4.77
N PRO A 138 -8.45 1.01 -5.02
CA PRO A 138 -9.35 2.15 -5.08
C PRO A 138 -10.42 2.00 -6.15
N ILE A 139 -11.67 2.40 -5.84
CA ILE A 139 -12.76 2.43 -6.83
C ILE A 139 -12.78 3.80 -7.51
N MET A 140 -13.03 3.81 -8.84
CA MET A 140 -13.03 5.01 -9.68
C MET A 140 -14.41 5.25 -10.30
N PRO A 141 -14.83 6.52 -10.46
CA PRO A 141 -16.17 6.87 -10.94
C PRO A 141 -16.30 6.70 -12.46
N ASN A 142 -17.12 5.75 -12.91
CA ASN A 142 -17.34 5.50 -14.34
C ASN A 142 -17.86 6.75 -15.08
N ASN A 143 -18.87 7.42 -14.55
CA ASN A 143 -19.51 8.55 -15.24
C ASN A 143 -18.58 9.76 -15.37
N TYR A 144 -17.62 9.91 -14.44
CA TYR A 144 -16.64 11.00 -14.46
C TYR A 144 -15.67 10.88 -15.63
N TYR A 145 -15.33 9.65 -16.02
CA TYR A 145 -14.39 9.36 -17.12
C TYR A 145 -15.10 8.97 -18.43
N LEU A 146 -16.42 9.11 -18.48
CA LEU A 146 -17.17 8.73 -19.67
C LEU A 146 -16.71 9.53 -20.90
N GLY A 147 -16.34 8.82 -21.97
CA GLY A 147 -15.88 9.41 -23.22
C GLY A 147 -14.38 9.83 -23.22
N GLU A 148 -13.64 9.53 -22.16
CA GLU A 148 -12.21 9.81 -22.07
C GLU A 148 -11.38 8.53 -21.94
N ASP A 149 -10.15 8.59 -22.43
CA ASP A 149 -9.15 7.57 -22.11
C ASP A 149 -8.67 7.78 -20.65
N PHE A 150 -9.02 6.85 -19.77
CA PHE A 150 -8.66 6.90 -18.37
C PHE A 150 -7.15 7.01 -18.14
N ASN A 151 -6.34 6.37 -18.99
CA ASN A 151 -4.88 6.31 -18.84
C ASN A 151 -4.17 7.62 -19.20
N THR A 152 -4.82 8.47 -19.98
CA THR A 152 -4.25 9.75 -20.44
C THR A 152 -5.07 10.95 -19.96
N SER A 153 -6.13 10.72 -19.20
CA SER A 153 -6.99 11.80 -18.70
C SER A 153 -6.22 12.75 -17.79
N THR A 154 -6.38 14.03 -18.02
CA THR A 154 -5.83 15.13 -17.21
C THR A 154 -6.81 15.63 -16.16
N LYS A 155 -7.98 15.00 -16.03
CA LYS A 155 -8.94 15.34 -14.98
C LYS A 155 -8.36 15.10 -13.60
N ILE A 156 -8.66 16.00 -12.66
CA ILE A 156 -8.32 15.80 -11.27
C ILE A 156 -9.13 14.60 -10.74
N PRO A 157 -8.48 13.51 -10.30
CA PRO A 157 -9.18 12.32 -9.89
C PRO A 157 -10.19 12.58 -8.76
N MET A 158 -11.30 11.86 -8.81
CA MET A 158 -12.40 12.00 -7.87
C MET A 158 -12.51 10.75 -6.99
N GLY A 159 -12.43 10.93 -5.67
CA GLY A 159 -12.53 9.85 -4.68
C GLY A 159 -13.73 10.01 -3.76
N THR A 160 -13.85 9.07 -2.82
CA THR A 160 -14.89 8.98 -1.80
C THR A 160 -14.38 9.30 -0.40
N GLY A 161 -13.05 9.48 -0.23
CA GLY A 161 -12.34 9.49 1.05
C GLY A 161 -12.57 10.70 1.94
N MET A 162 -11.84 10.68 3.08
CA MET A 162 -11.89 11.72 4.11
C MET A 162 -11.43 13.09 3.60
N PHE A 163 -10.49 13.11 2.65
CA PHE A 163 -10.03 14.31 1.96
C PHE A 163 -10.37 14.23 0.47
N LYS A 164 -10.44 15.39 -0.16
CA LYS A 164 -10.63 15.53 -1.60
C LYS A 164 -9.58 16.49 -2.15
N ILE A 165 -9.17 16.28 -3.38
CA ILE A 165 -8.28 17.20 -4.07
C ILE A 165 -9.06 18.47 -4.37
N LYS A 166 -8.59 19.59 -3.82
CA LYS A 166 -9.11 20.92 -4.07
C LYS A 166 -8.53 21.50 -5.37
N GLU A 167 -7.21 21.43 -5.49
CA GLU A 167 -6.49 21.92 -6.66
C GLU A 167 -5.13 21.24 -6.82
N ILE A 168 -4.63 21.24 -8.04
CA ILE A 168 -3.26 20.90 -8.41
C ILE A 168 -2.69 22.09 -9.16
N ASN A 169 -1.60 22.67 -8.64
CA ASN A 169 -0.98 23.86 -9.22
C ASN A 169 0.55 23.64 -9.30
N GLY A 170 1.05 23.26 -10.46
CA GLY A 170 2.44 22.92 -10.67
C GLY A 170 2.90 21.81 -9.71
N ALA A 171 3.90 22.13 -8.89
CA ALA A 171 4.47 21.22 -7.90
C ALA A 171 3.71 21.21 -6.55
N ASN A 172 2.47 21.71 -6.50
CA ASN A 172 1.69 21.77 -5.28
C ASN A 172 0.32 21.10 -5.48
N ILE A 173 -0.08 20.26 -4.51
CA ILE A 173 -1.40 19.66 -4.44
C ILE A 173 -2.03 20.10 -3.12
N THR A 174 -3.24 20.63 -3.18
CA THR A 174 -4.00 20.99 -1.98
C THR A 174 -5.15 20.03 -1.80
N LEU A 175 -5.19 19.39 -0.65
CA LEU A 175 -6.32 18.59 -0.22
C LEU A 175 -7.15 19.39 0.79
N GLU A 176 -8.46 19.26 0.70
CA GLU A 176 -9.38 19.80 1.71
C GLU A 176 -10.23 18.67 2.29
N LYS A 177 -10.63 18.84 3.54
CA LYS A 177 -11.49 17.88 4.24
C LYS A 177 -12.82 17.70 3.51
N ASN A 178 -13.24 16.45 3.38
CA ASN A 178 -14.52 16.10 2.79
C ASN A 178 -15.61 16.11 3.86
N GLU A 179 -16.31 17.25 4.00
CA GLU A 179 -17.36 17.45 5.00
C GLU A 179 -18.53 16.46 4.86
N LYS A 180 -18.67 15.84 3.69
CA LYS A 180 -19.70 14.85 3.39
C LYS A 180 -19.19 13.41 3.45
N TRP A 181 -17.98 13.20 3.97
CA TRP A 181 -17.45 11.85 4.09
C TRP A 181 -18.33 10.97 4.94
N TRP A 182 -18.60 9.77 4.47
CA TRP A 182 -19.59 8.87 5.05
C TRP A 182 -19.25 8.41 6.48
N ASN A 183 -17.96 8.33 6.82
CA ASN A 183 -17.50 7.85 8.12
C ASN A 183 -17.07 8.98 9.08
N LYS A 184 -17.45 10.20 8.77
CA LYS A 184 -17.09 11.40 9.56
C LYS A 184 -17.45 11.29 11.04
N LYS A 185 -18.56 10.62 11.36
CA LYS A 185 -19.02 10.48 12.75
C LYS A 185 -18.08 9.65 13.63
N GLU A 186 -17.40 8.67 13.03
CA GLU A 186 -16.53 7.74 13.75
C GLU A 186 -15.05 8.12 13.65
N LYS A 187 -14.65 8.72 12.54
CA LYS A 187 -13.24 9.01 12.22
C LYS A 187 -13.09 10.41 11.64
N ASP A 188 -13.35 11.46 12.44
CA ASP A 188 -13.14 12.82 11.97
C ASP A 188 -11.68 13.25 12.10
N SER A 189 -11.17 13.96 11.09
CA SER A 189 -9.85 14.60 11.14
C SER A 189 -9.91 15.95 11.83
N LYS A 190 -8.90 16.23 12.64
CA LYS A 190 -8.67 17.60 13.18
C LYS A 190 -8.01 18.53 12.16
N ILE A 191 -7.45 17.96 11.08
CA ILE A 191 -6.85 18.70 9.98
C ILE A 191 -7.93 19.02 8.96
N ASP A 192 -7.99 20.26 8.54
CA ASP A 192 -8.93 20.76 7.54
C ASP A 192 -8.30 20.82 6.14
N THR A 193 -7.00 21.16 6.06
CA THR A 193 -6.26 21.31 4.80
C THR A 193 -4.92 20.58 4.87
N ILE A 194 -4.56 19.90 3.78
CA ILE A 194 -3.23 19.32 3.60
C ILE A 194 -2.60 19.93 2.34
N TYR A 195 -1.47 20.60 2.54
CA TYR A 195 -0.64 21.14 1.47
C TYR A 195 0.48 20.15 1.16
N ILE A 196 0.50 19.62 -0.05
CA ILE A 196 1.50 18.66 -0.51
C ILE A 196 2.40 19.38 -1.49
N LYS A 197 3.70 19.39 -1.22
CA LYS A 197 4.71 19.92 -2.13
C LYS A 197 5.52 18.78 -2.75
N LEU A 198 5.64 18.82 -4.07
CA LEU A 198 6.39 17.86 -4.86
C LEU A 198 7.84 18.34 -4.97
N TYR A 199 8.79 17.45 -4.68
CA TYR A 199 10.22 17.70 -4.78
C TYR A 199 10.82 16.79 -5.84
N SER A 200 11.76 17.33 -6.62
CA SER A 200 12.47 16.55 -7.64
C SER A 200 13.47 15.57 -7.02
N GLU A 201 14.06 15.99 -5.88
CA GLU A 201 15.12 15.25 -5.21
C GLU A 201 14.83 15.10 -3.72
N ILE A 202 15.18 13.95 -3.14
CA ILE A 202 15.00 13.68 -1.72
C ILE A 202 15.78 14.67 -0.83
N GLY A 203 16.94 15.15 -1.31
CA GLY A 203 17.76 16.14 -0.60
C GLY A 203 17.05 17.50 -0.44
N GLU A 204 16.29 17.92 -1.46
CA GLU A 204 15.49 19.15 -1.37
C GLU A 204 14.36 19.02 -0.34
N LEU A 205 13.72 17.85 -0.28
CA LEU A 205 12.70 17.54 0.69
C LEU A 205 13.26 17.62 2.12
N TYR A 206 14.41 17.02 2.38
CA TYR A 206 15.07 17.05 3.69
C TYR A 206 15.47 18.48 4.10
N ASN A 207 15.99 19.26 3.16
CA ASN A 207 16.30 20.68 3.42
C ASN A 207 15.04 21.49 3.72
N SER A 208 13.95 21.23 3.01
CA SER A 208 12.67 21.89 3.22
C SER A 208 12.08 21.58 4.61
N PHE A 209 12.23 20.34 5.07
CA PHE A 209 11.87 19.97 6.44
C PHE A 209 12.71 20.70 7.48
N LYS A 210 14.03 20.74 7.32
CA LYS A 210 14.93 21.49 8.22
C LYS A 210 14.58 22.96 8.31
N LEU A 211 14.14 23.57 7.21
CA LEU A 211 13.72 24.98 7.16
C LEU A 211 12.30 25.20 7.70
N GLY A 212 11.59 24.15 8.09
CA GLY A 212 10.22 24.25 8.58
C GLY A 212 9.18 24.55 7.49
N ASN A 213 9.50 24.31 6.21
CA ASN A 213 8.57 24.52 5.10
C ASN A 213 7.57 23.35 4.94
N ILE A 214 7.89 22.19 5.49
CA ILE A 214 7.02 21.02 5.60
C ILE A 214 7.03 20.52 7.04
N ASP A 215 5.95 19.90 7.46
CA ASP A 215 5.73 19.44 8.83
C ASP A 215 6.06 17.98 9.01
N ILE A 216 5.85 17.16 7.97
CA ILE A 216 6.07 15.70 7.99
C ILE A 216 6.65 15.25 6.66
N PHE A 217 7.57 14.32 6.72
CA PHE A 217 7.96 13.48 5.60
C PHE A 217 8.21 12.05 6.06
N THR A 218 8.11 11.11 5.14
CA THR A 218 8.39 9.68 5.38
C THR A 218 9.73 9.31 4.75
N THR A 219 10.53 8.51 5.41
CA THR A 219 11.81 8.04 4.89
C THR A 219 12.11 6.61 5.34
N GLU A 220 12.82 5.87 4.52
CA GLU A 220 13.41 4.57 4.87
C GLU A 220 14.89 4.70 5.30
N ASN A 221 15.42 5.93 5.30
CA ASN A 221 16.79 6.18 5.76
C ASN A 221 16.87 5.94 7.28
N THR A 222 17.75 5.03 7.68
CA THR A 222 17.98 4.69 9.09
C THR A 222 18.90 5.68 9.79
N ASN A 223 19.72 6.41 9.04
CA ASN A 223 20.62 7.42 9.60
C ASN A 223 19.96 8.80 9.57
N LEU A 224 19.22 9.10 10.63
CA LEU A 224 18.52 10.37 10.82
C LEU A 224 19.19 11.27 11.87
N GLU A 225 20.41 10.97 12.32
CA GLU A 225 21.10 11.70 13.39
C GLU A 225 21.17 13.21 13.14
N GLN A 226 21.37 13.61 11.90
CA GLN A 226 21.37 15.03 11.51
C GLN A 226 20.02 15.73 11.63
N TYR A 227 18.93 14.99 11.82
CA TYR A 227 17.56 15.51 11.98
C TYR A 227 17.01 15.25 13.39
N ILE A 228 17.49 14.19 14.06
CA ILE A 228 17.06 13.81 15.41
C ILE A 228 17.89 14.60 16.42
N GLY A 229 17.25 15.06 17.48
CA GLY A 229 17.92 15.83 18.54
C GLY A 229 18.00 17.33 18.27
N THR A 230 17.56 17.81 17.11
CA THR A 230 17.33 19.22 16.88
C THR A 230 16.00 19.60 17.55
N ILE A 231 15.98 20.74 18.25
CA ILE A 231 14.78 21.21 18.96
C ILE A 231 13.60 21.31 17.99
N GLY A 232 12.50 20.65 18.32
CA GLY A 232 11.24 20.69 17.57
C GLY A 232 10.99 19.52 16.62
N TYR A 233 11.90 18.56 16.49
CA TYR A 233 11.66 17.35 15.68
C TYR A 233 11.35 16.14 16.53
N SER A 234 10.39 15.32 16.07
CA SER A 234 10.09 14.01 16.64
C SER A 234 10.12 12.94 15.55
N LYS A 235 10.57 11.75 15.93
CA LYS A 235 10.59 10.56 15.09
C LYS A 235 9.44 9.65 15.48
N ILE A 236 8.66 9.20 14.51
CA ILE A 236 7.66 8.16 14.66
C ILE A 236 8.12 6.96 13.86
N GLU A 237 8.35 5.84 14.51
CA GLU A 237 8.71 4.59 13.85
C GLU A 237 7.45 3.85 13.41
N ILE A 238 7.37 3.58 12.11
CA ILE A 238 6.29 2.79 11.54
C ILE A 238 6.88 1.48 11.04
N LYS A 239 6.36 0.36 11.52
CA LYS A 239 6.75 -0.96 11.01
C LYS A 239 6.32 -1.09 9.57
N GLY A 240 7.31 -1.19 8.67
CA GLY A 240 7.09 -1.45 7.26
C GLY A 240 6.70 -2.91 7.02
N ARG A 241 6.09 -3.16 5.86
CA ARG A 241 5.77 -4.52 5.38
C ARG A 241 6.68 -4.95 4.23
N GLN A 242 7.77 -4.22 4.01
CA GLN A 242 8.76 -4.59 3.01
C GLN A 242 9.50 -5.84 3.48
N PHE A 243 9.63 -6.79 2.58
CA PHE A 243 10.33 -8.05 2.82
C PHE A 243 11.48 -8.18 1.81
N ASP A 244 12.69 -8.07 2.32
CA ASP A 244 13.90 -8.25 1.52
C ASP A 244 14.31 -9.73 1.55
N TYR A 245 14.50 -10.32 0.39
CA TYR A 245 14.76 -11.75 0.26
C TYR A 245 15.74 -12.07 -0.86
N LEU A 246 16.38 -13.22 -0.74
CA LEU A 246 17.20 -13.82 -1.79
C LEU A 246 16.38 -14.91 -2.49
N ALA A 247 16.08 -14.70 -3.78
CA ALA A 247 15.45 -15.70 -4.62
C ALA A 247 16.48 -16.52 -5.38
N PHE A 248 16.25 -17.83 -5.48
CA PHE A 248 17.10 -18.74 -6.23
C PHE A 248 16.41 -19.17 -7.53
N ASN A 249 17.12 -19.08 -8.65
CA ASN A 249 16.66 -19.71 -9.90
C ASN A 249 16.84 -21.22 -9.77
N CYS A 250 15.74 -21.93 -9.55
CA CYS A 250 15.76 -23.39 -9.40
C CYS A 250 15.93 -24.18 -10.72
N GLU A 251 15.98 -23.48 -11.87
CA GLU A 251 16.28 -24.06 -13.18
C GLU A 251 17.80 -24.04 -13.49
N ASP A 252 18.58 -23.32 -12.68
CA ASP A 252 20.03 -23.30 -12.79
C ASP A 252 20.64 -24.64 -12.36
N ASP A 253 21.68 -25.12 -13.07
CA ASP A 253 22.30 -26.44 -12.83
C ASP A 253 22.85 -26.63 -11.41
N ILE A 254 23.30 -25.55 -10.77
CA ILE A 254 23.86 -25.55 -9.42
C ILE A 254 22.74 -25.32 -8.41
N LEU A 255 21.94 -24.26 -8.63
CA LEU A 255 20.90 -23.80 -7.68
C LEU A 255 19.66 -24.67 -7.70
N SER A 256 19.47 -25.56 -8.70
CA SER A 256 18.43 -26.60 -8.69
C SER A 256 18.58 -27.56 -7.51
N LYS A 257 19.81 -27.76 -7.04
CA LYS A 257 20.14 -28.65 -5.92
C LYS A 257 19.72 -28.03 -4.59
N LYS A 258 18.77 -28.64 -3.91
CA LYS A 258 18.23 -28.17 -2.63
C LYS A 258 19.33 -27.97 -1.58
N GLU A 259 20.33 -28.87 -1.53
CA GLU A 259 21.40 -28.84 -0.53
C GLU A 259 22.33 -27.62 -0.73
N ILE A 260 22.54 -27.19 -1.98
CA ILE A 260 23.32 -25.99 -2.27
C ILE A 260 22.56 -24.74 -1.78
N ARG A 261 21.26 -24.63 -2.04
CA ARG A 261 20.44 -23.52 -1.53
C ARG A 261 20.43 -23.47 0.00
N LYS A 262 20.38 -24.64 0.66
CA LYS A 262 20.50 -24.70 2.13
C LYS A 262 21.89 -24.24 2.61
N ALA A 263 22.96 -24.66 1.95
CA ALA A 263 24.30 -24.25 2.31
C ALA A 263 24.45 -22.72 2.21
N ILE A 264 23.94 -22.10 1.15
CA ILE A 264 23.91 -20.63 1.01
C ILE A 264 23.10 -19.98 2.15
N SER A 265 21.95 -20.55 2.50
CA SER A 265 21.14 -20.03 3.61
C SER A 265 21.87 -20.08 4.95
N TYR A 266 22.63 -21.14 5.23
CA TYR A 266 23.47 -21.25 6.42
C TYR A 266 24.64 -20.25 6.45
N ALA A 267 25.12 -19.81 5.28
CA ALA A 267 26.24 -18.88 5.18
C ALA A 267 25.84 -17.42 5.42
N ILE A 268 24.55 -17.10 5.40
CA ILE A 268 24.05 -15.72 5.54
C ILE A 268 23.78 -15.39 7.00
N ASP A 269 24.60 -14.51 7.57
CA ASP A 269 24.38 -13.96 8.92
C ASP A 269 23.37 -12.80 8.87
N LYS A 270 22.09 -13.15 8.89
CA LYS A 270 20.99 -12.17 8.89
C LYS A 270 21.06 -11.22 10.08
N THR A 271 21.48 -11.70 11.24
CA THR A 271 21.57 -10.89 12.48
C THR A 271 22.66 -9.82 12.35
N ASN A 272 23.83 -10.20 11.82
CA ASN A 272 24.91 -9.25 11.59
C ASN A 272 24.53 -8.22 10.50
N ILE A 273 23.86 -8.63 9.43
CA ILE A 273 23.34 -7.70 8.41
C ILE A 273 22.40 -6.67 9.05
N VAL A 274 21.45 -7.11 9.86
CA VAL A 274 20.50 -6.21 10.53
C VAL A 274 21.20 -5.25 11.48
N SER A 275 22.20 -5.72 12.24
CA SER A 275 22.92 -4.87 13.20
C SER A 275 23.87 -3.90 12.53
N SER A 276 24.66 -4.35 11.54
CA SER A 276 25.76 -3.56 10.97
C SER A 276 25.31 -2.64 9.83
N ILE A 277 24.29 -3.03 9.05
CA ILE A 277 23.81 -2.26 7.88
C ILE A 277 22.54 -1.48 8.20
N TYR A 278 21.62 -2.10 8.92
CA TYR A 278 20.30 -1.51 9.18
C TYR A 278 20.14 -0.94 10.61
N ASN A 279 21.22 -0.80 11.38
CA ASN A 279 21.22 -0.22 12.74
C ASN A 279 20.15 -0.82 13.67
N ASN A 280 19.89 -2.12 13.57
CA ASN A 280 18.84 -2.84 14.29
C ASN A 280 17.41 -2.32 14.04
N GLN A 281 17.16 -1.64 12.93
CA GLN A 281 15.83 -1.12 12.59
C GLN A 281 15.01 -2.08 11.72
N TYR A 282 15.57 -3.24 11.38
CA TYR A 282 14.91 -4.31 10.65
C TYR A 282 14.80 -5.56 11.51
N TYR A 283 13.89 -6.44 11.16
CA TYR A 283 13.73 -7.74 11.79
C TYR A 283 14.17 -8.84 10.83
N THR A 284 14.86 -9.86 11.36
CA THR A 284 15.10 -11.07 10.57
C THR A 284 13.79 -11.82 10.38
N SER A 285 13.55 -12.36 9.19
CA SER A 285 12.42 -13.21 8.90
C SER A 285 12.86 -14.48 8.19
N ASP A 286 12.11 -15.58 8.38
CA ASP A 286 12.39 -16.88 7.76
C ASP A 286 11.46 -17.18 6.59
N PHE A 287 10.37 -16.44 6.44
CA PHE A 287 9.41 -16.57 5.35
C PHE A 287 8.66 -15.25 5.12
N PRO A 288 8.05 -15.07 3.93
CA PRO A 288 7.45 -13.80 3.51
C PRO A 288 6.10 -13.53 4.20
N LEU A 289 6.09 -13.59 5.52
CA LEU A 289 4.94 -13.24 6.36
C LEU A 289 5.41 -12.28 7.45
N ASP A 290 4.61 -11.26 7.71
CA ASP A 290 4.86 -10.34 8.81
C ASP A 290 4.73 -11.06 10.17
N TYR A 291 5.57 -10.71 11.13
CA TYR A 291 5.54 -11.23 12.49
C TYR A 291 4.19 -11.09 13.19
N GLY A 292 3.40 -10.08 12.82
CA GLY A 292 2.05 -9.86 13.34
C GLY A 292 0.96 -10.64 12.62
N ASN A 293 1.29 -11.33 11.53
CA ASN A 293 0.32 -12.09 10.76
C ASN A 293 -0.10 -13.36 11.52
N TYR A 294 -1.40 -13.64 11.58
CA TYR A 294 -1.95 -14.81 12.25
C TYR A 294 -1.50 -16.16 11.65
N LEU A 295 -0.99 -16.14 10.41
CA LEU A 295 -0.40 -17.31 9.74
C LEU A 295 1.07 -17.51 10.08
N TYR A 296 1.72 -16.55 10.78
CA TYR A 296 3.13 -16.65 11.12
C TYR A 296 3.33 -17.71 12.21
N ASN A 297 3.92 -18.85 11.86
CA ASN A 297 4.24 -19.91 12.82
C ASN A 297 5.73 -19.88 13.17
N LYS A 298 6.06 -19.49 14.39
CA LYS A 298 7.43 -19.44 14.93
C LYS A 298 8.11 -20.80 15.05
N GLU A 299 7.35 -21.89 15.04
CA GLU A 299 7.89 -23.26 15.12
C GLU A 299 8.53 -23.72 13.80
N ASN A 300 8.20 -23.05 12.67
CA ASN A 300 8.75 -23.36 11.36
C ASN A 300 9.99 -22.51 11.00
N VAL A 301 10.72 -22.05 12.01
CA VAL A 301 11.92 -21.22 11.81
C VAL A 301 13.01 -22.03 11.13
N SER A 302 13.62 -21.47 10.09
CA SER A 302 14.78 -22.09 9.42
C SER A 302 15.98 -22.11 10.37
N SER A 303 16.85 -23.09 10.18
CA SER A 303 18.15 -23.11 10.87
C SER A 303 18.91 -21.81 10.63
N GLY A 304 19.38 -21.20 11.73
CA GLY A 304 20.09 -19.93 11.70
C GLY A 304 21.45 -20.00 11.02
N TYR A 305 22.17 -18.87 10.98
CA TYR A 305 23.55 -18.79 10.48
C TYR A 305 24.44 -19.85 11.11
N ASN A 306 25.11 -20.63 10.26
CA ASN A 306 26.06 -21.67 10.67
C ASN A 306 27.06 -21.95 9.55
N GLN A 307 28.20 -21.28 9.63
CA GLN A 307 29.25 -21.37 8.61
C GLN A 307 29.83 -22.81 8.46
N GLU A 308 30.00 -23.53 9.56
CA GLU A 308 30.51 -24.89 9.52
C GLU A 308 29.51 -25.87 8.86
N GLN A 309 28.22 -25.71 9.15
CA GLN A 309 27.18 -26.48 8.48
C GLN A 309 27.09 -26.16 6.99
N SER A 310 27.28 -24.89 6.61
CA SER A 310 27.35 -24.50 5.21
C SER A 310 28.49 -25.22 4.50
N LYS A 311 29.71 -25.15 5.04
CA LYS A 311 30.89 -25.79 4.48
C LYS A 311 30.72 -27.31 4.37
N SER A 312 30.31 -27.96 5.45
CA SER A 312 30.13 -29.42 5.46
C SER A 312 29.09 -29.88 4.45
N THR A 313 28.00 -29.09 4.27
CA THR A 313 26.97 -29.37 3.28
C THR A 313 27.53 -29.25 1.85
N LEU A 314 28.33 -28.22 1.56
CA LEU A 314 28.98 -28.07 0.26
C LEU A 314 29.94 -29.22 -0.05
N VAL A 315 30.82 -29.56 0.89
CA VAL A 315 31.78 -30.69 0.72
C VAL A 315 31.06 -31.99 0.49
N ALA A 316 30.01 -32.29 1.24
CA ALA A 316 29.18 -33.49 1.06
C ALA A 316 28.50 -33.57 -0.33
N ASN A 317 28.38 -32.44 -1.02
CA ASN A 317 27.81 -32.35 -2.38
C ASN A 317 28.87 -32.13 -3.47
N GLY A 318 30.15 -32.44 -3.19
CA GLY A 318 31.22 -32.46 -4.17
C GLY A 318 31.89 -31.10 -4.44
N TRP A 319 31.77 -30.15 -3.54
CA TRP A 319 32.46 -28.85 -3.61
C TRP A 319 33.73 -28.89 -2.76
N GLU A 320 34.83 -28.50 -3.32
CA GLU A 320 36.11 -28.40 -2.64
C GLU A 320 36.43 -26.92 -2.33
N TYR A 321 37.17 -26.70 -1.22
CA TYR A 321 37.68 -25.38 -0.83
C TYR A 321 39.12 -25.22 -1.26
#